data_f2e64091442a75ac0af4416e246cdcbb
#
_entry.id   f2e64091442a75ac0af4416e246cdcbb
#
_cell.length_a   1.000
_cell.length_b   1.000
_cell.length_c   1.000
_cell.angle_alpha   90.00
_cell.angle_beta   90.00
_cell.angle_gamma   90.00
#
_symmetry.space_group_name_H-M   'P 1'
#
loop_
_entity.id
_entity.type
_entity.pdbx_description
1 polymer ?
#
loop_
_entity_poly.entity_id
_entity_poly.type
_entity_poly.pdbx_seq_one_letter_code
_entity_poly.pdbx_strand_id
1 'polypeptide(L)'
;IVDAIRVTRAGQPAQLLDMEGIAMDGNGGFWIASEGRPDRLVPHALYNVGPDGEIADYVPLPDTLRAVEKRHGFEGITRVGDILYVAVQRPWKDDPDHHAKVLGYNLKTKKWSVIHYPLTQVTTGWVGLSEIAAHNDHLYFIERDNQHDQRSVTKQITRVSMDAMNAMVALGETPAVLDPEFVVDLLPYLTSTGGYVLDKVEGLAIAKGGTLWVSTDNDGVDGHSGETMLFSVQP
;
A
#
# COMPACT_ATOMS: atom_id res chain seq x y z
N ILE A 1 6.74 -20.26 -7.50
CA ILE A 1 7.29 -20.13 -6.15
C ILE A 1 8.53 -21.00 -6.09
N VAL A 2 9.66 -20.43 -5.73
CA VAL A 2 10.94 -21.13 -5.60
C VAL A 2 11.33 -21.37 -4.16
N ASP A 3 10.83 -20.54 -3.24
CA ASP A 3 11.04 -20.65 -1.80
C ASP A 3 9.93 -19.92 -1.03
N ALA A 4 9.83 -20.19 0.27
CA ALA A 4 8.93 -19.53 1.19
C ALA A 4 9.65 -19.34 2.54
N ILE A 5 9.80 -18.08 2.96
CA ILE A 5 10.51 -17.70 4.17
C ILE A 5 9.48 -17.31 5.23
N ARG A 6 9.56 -17.96 6.39
CA ARG A 6 8.68 -17.61 7.51
C ARG A 6 9.23 -16.38 8.24
N VAL A 7 8.37 -15.40 8.47
CA VAL A 7 8.75 -14.25 9.30
C VAL A 7 8.80 -14.68 10.77
N THR A 8 9.93 -14.40 11.40
CA THR A 8 10.22 -14.79 12.79
C THR A 8 10.63 -13.57 13.62
N ARG A 9 10.45 -13.69 14.93
CA ARG A 9 10.95 -12.75 15.94
C ARG A 9 11.61 -13.55 17.06
N ALA A 10 12.89 -13.31 17.31
CA ALA A 10 13.71 -14.07 18.24
C ALA A 10 13.62 -15.59 17.99
N GLY A 11 13.68 -16.00 16.72
CA GLY A 11 13.64 -17.39 16.28
C GLY A 11 12.26 -18.06 16.40
N GLN A 12 11.20 -17.33 16.78
CA GLN A 12 9.84 -17.86 16.87
C GLN A 12 8.97 -17.23 15.78
N PRO A 13 7.92 -17.92 15.29
CA PRO A 13 6.98 -17.33 14.33
C PRO A 13 6.44 -16.00 14.85
N ALA A 14 6.59 -14.95 14.06
CA ALA A 14 6.10 -13.63 14.43
C ALA A 14 4.58 -13.65 14.56
N GLN A 15 4.07 -12.95 15.57
CA GLN A 15 2.64 -12.85 15.89
C GLN A 15 2.16 -11.42 15.70
N LEU A 16 0.86 -11.24 15.54
CA LEU A 16 0.21 -9.93 15.41
C LEU A 16 0.75 -9.13 14.21
N LEU A 17 0.95 -9.82 13.10
CA LEU A 17 1.27 -9.23 11.80
C LEU A 17 0.08 -9.41 10.85
N ASP A 18 -0.24 -8.36 10.14
CA ASP A 18 -1.16 -8.34 9.00
C ASP A 18 -0.37 -7.71 7.84
N MET A 19 0.36 -8.56 7.11
CA MET A 19 1.36 -8.12 6.13
C MET A 19 0.68 -7.78 4.83
N GLU A 20 0.71 -6.50 4.43
CA GLU A 20 0.06 -6.00 3.24
C GLU A 20 1.07 -5.58 2.15
N GLY A 21 2.04 -4.77 2.48
CA GLY A 21 3.04 -4.28 1.53
C GLY A 21 4.45 -4.76 1.79
N ILE A 22 5.26 -4.88 0.74
CA ILE A 22 6.65 -5.31 0.80
C ILE A 22 7.56 -4.48 -0.10
N ALA A 23 8.71 -4.06 0.42
CA ALA A 23 9.76 -3.38 -0.35
C ALA A 23 11.13 -3.96 -0.04
N MET A 24 12.04 -3.97 -1.02
CA MET A 24 13.42 -4.38 -0.80
C MET A 24 14.14 -3.40 0.13
N ASP A 25 14.92 -3.91 1.09
CA ASP A 25 15.70 -3.08 2.00
C ASP A 25 17.06 -2.63 1.42
N GLY A 26 17.44 -3.20 0.27
CA GLY A 26 18.70 -2.94 -0.40
C GLY A 26 19.90 -3.76 0.13
N ASN A 27 19.68 -4.61 1.14
CA ASN A 27 20.71 -5.47 1.76
C ASN A 27 20.35 -6.97 1.65
N GLY A 28 19.37 -7.30 0.82
CA GLY A 28 18.89 -8.67 0.61
C GLY A 28 17.72 -9.06 1.50
N GLY A 29 17.27 -8.17 2.40
CA GLY A 29 16.06 -8.28 3.19
C GLY A 29 14.94 -7.39 2.67
N PHE A 30 13.93 -7.17 3.53
CA PHE A 30 12.69 -6.51 3.15
C PHE A 30 12.23 -5.53 4.22
N TRP A 31 11.52 -4.48 3.80
CA TRP A 31 10.61 -3.72 4.62
C TRP A 31 9.19 -4.20 4.37
N ILE A 32 8.46 -4.47 5.43
CA ILE A 32 7.07 -4.91 5.38
C ILE A 32 6.21 -3.87 6.07
N ALA A 33 5.14 -3.45 5.39
CA ALA A 33 4.05 -2.70 5.99
C ALA A 33 3.04 -3.70 6.57
N SER A 34 2.71 -3.54 7.84
CA SER A 34 1.69 -4.36 8.51
C SER A 34 0.48 -3.50 8.82
N GLU A 35 -0.67 -3.88 8.29
CA GLU A 35 -1.93 -3.25 8.64
C GLU A 35 -2.25 -3.51 10.11
N GLY A 36 -2.68 -2.46 10.79
CA GLY A 36 -3.12 -2.58 12.17
C GLY A 36 -4.59 -2.86 12.29
N ARG A 37 -4.92 -3.53 13.36
CA ARG A 37 -6.30 -3.69 13.84
C ARG A 37 -6.39 -3.19 15.26
N PRO A 38 -6.57 -1.85 15.46
CA PRO A 38 -6.57 -1.26 16.80
C PRO A 38 -7.60 -1.90 17.74
N ASP A 39 -8.73 -2.35 17.19
CA ASP A 39 -9.77 -3.09 17.91
C ASP A 39 -9.32 -4.48 18.41
N ARG A 40 -8.25 -5.03 17.84
CA ARG A 40 -7.65 -6.33 18.18
C ARG A 40 -6.23 -6.21 18.74
N LEU A 41 -5.78 -5.00 19.04
CA LEU A 41 -4.42 -4.72 19.53
C LEU A 41 -3.31 -5.16 18.55
N VAL A 42 -3.60 -5.25 17.26
CA VAL A 42 -2.59 -5.41 16.22
C VAL A 42 -2.11 -4.00 15.80
N PRO A 43 -0.82 -3.68 15.93
CA PRO A 43 -0.34 -2.34 15.62
C PRO A 43 -0.14 -2.15 14.10
N HIS A 44 -0.43 -0.94 13.59
CA HIS A 44 0.19 -0.51 12.35
C HIS A 44 1.68 -0.32 12.58
N ALA A 45 2.51 -0.94 11.76
CA ALA A 45 3.95 -0.86 11.94
C ALA A 45 4.71 -1.19 10.66
N LEU A 46 5.99 -0.77 10.63
CA LEU A 46 6.93 -1.20 9.61
C LEU A 46 7.94 -2.17 10.24
N TYR A 47 8.22 -3.25 9.54
CA TYR A 47 9.17 -4.25 9.97
C TYR A 47 10.29 -4.38 8.95
N ASN A 48 11.54 -4.28 9.40
CA ASN A 48 12.68 -4.71 8.60
C ASN A 48 12.93 -6.18 8.87
N VAL A 49 12.89 -6.99 7.82
CA VAL A 49 13.04 -8.45 7.88
C VAL A 49 14.27 -8.85 7.09
N GLY A 50 15.15 -9.57 7.72
CA GLY A 50 16.36 -10.09 7.09
C GLY A 50 16.07 -11.13 6.00
N PRO A 51 17.08 -11.50 5.20
CA PRO A 51 16.94 -12.50 4.14
C PRO A 51 16.58 -13.91 4.67
N ASP A 52 16.79 -14.14 5.95
CA ASP A 52 16.42 -15.37 6.68
C ASP A 52 15.02 -15.36 7.29
N GLY A 53 14.29 -14.23 7.14
CA GLY A 53 12.96 -14.05 7.70
C GLY A 53 12.92 -13.48 9.11
N GLU A 54 14.06 -13.26 9.77
CA GLU A 54 14.08 -12.70 11.13
C GLU A 54 13.82 -11.19 11.11
N ILE A 55 12.94 -10.71 11.99
CA ILE A 55 12.68 -9.28 12.17
C ILE A 55 13.91 -8.63 12.82
N ALA A 56 14.60 -7.80 12.05
CA ALA A 56 15.80 -7.08 12.48
C ALA A 56 15.50 -5.71 13.11
N ASP A 57 14.43 -5.04 12.68
CA ASP A 57 14.02 -3.72 13.18
C ASP A 57 12.49 -3.55 13.14
N TYR A 58 11.99 -2.66 13.97
CA TYR A 58 10.56 -2.37 14.14
C TYR A 58 10.33 -0.89 14.30
N VAL A 59 9.48 -0.34 13.46
CA VAL A 59 9.09 1.06 13.49
C VAL A 59 7.60 1.17 13.83
N PRO A 60 7.26 1.47 15.09
CA PRO A 60 5.87 1.68 15.50
C PRO A 60 5.34 3.02 14.98
N LEU A 61 4.02 3.15 14.92
CA LEU A 61 3.39 4.45 14.78
C LEU A 61 3.74 5.36 15.97
N PRO A 62 4.08 6.64 15.72
CA PRO A 62 4.18 7.62 16.78
C PRO A 62 2.81 7.90 17.41
N ASP A 63 2.79 8.40 18.65
CA ASP A 63 1.55 8.62 19.40
C ASP A 63 0.56 9.55 18.67
N THR A 64 1.06 10.52 17.92
CA THR A 64 0.24 11.43 17.12
C THR A 64 -0.58 10.73 16.05
N LEU A 65 -0.01 9.75 15.37
CA LEU A 65 -0.73 8.93 14.38
C LEU A 65 -1.61 7.88 15.06
N ARG A 66 -1.12 7.29 16.15
CA ARG A 66 -1.88 6.29 16.92
C ARG A 66 -3.17 6.84 17.52
N ALA A 67 -3.20 8.11 17.89
CA ALA A 67 -4.40 8.77 18.41
C ALA A 67 -5.55 8.87 17.38
N VAL A 68 -5.21 8.87 16.10
CA VAL A 68 -6.14 9.08 14.98
C VAL A 68 -6.33 7.86 14.08
N GLU A 69 -5.53 6.81 14.28
CA GLU A 69 -5.58 5.60 13.47
C GLU A 69 -6.97 4.95 13.45
N LYS A 70 -7.25 4.29 12.35
CA LYS A 70 -8.39 3.38 12.16
C LYS A 70 -7.88 2.06 11.56
N ARG A 71 -8.74 1.07 11.47
CA ARG A 71 -8.60 -0.05 10.54
C ARG A 71 -8.51 0.50 9.10
N HIS A 72 -8.03 -0.28 8.16
CA HIS A 72 -7.76 0.12 6.77
C HIS A 72 -6.62 1.16 6.73
N GLY A 73 -5.47 0.70 7.20
CA GLY A 73 -4.27 1.50 7.40
C GLY A 73 -3.18 1.23 6.40
N PHE A 74 -2.09 0.64 6.85
CA PHE A 74 -0.93 0.40 5.99
C PHE A 74 -1.21 -0.69 4.97
N GLU A 75 -1.11 -0.34 3.69
CA GLU A 75 -1.22 -1.25 2.56
C GLU A 75 0.16 -1.37 1.88
N GLY A 76 0.39 -0.60 0.83
CA GLY A 76 1.64 -0.65 0.11
C GLY A 76 2.80 0.07 0.79
N ILE A 77 4.00 -0.37 0.48
CA ILE A 77 5.25 0.27 0.90
C ILE A 77 6.27 0.27 -0.23
N THR A 78 6.99 1.38 -0.40
CA THR A 78 8.13 1.44 -1.30
C THR A 78 9.28 2.21 -0.69
N ARG A 79 10.50 1.95 -1.14
CA ARG A 79 11.70 2.64 -0.65
C ARG A 79 12.36 3.44 -1.76
N VAL A 80 12.60 4.72 -1.49
CA VAL A 80 13.42 5.58 -2.36
C VAL A 80 14.53 6.22 -1.51
N GLY A 81 15.75 5.83 -1.76
CA GLY A 81 16.88 6.29 -0.96
C GLY A 81 16.74 5.91 0.52
N ASP A 82 16.68 6.93 1.36
CA ASP A 82 16.54 6.77 2.81
C ASP A 82 15.10 6.94 3.31
N ILE A 83 14.12 7.03 2.41
CA ILE A 83 12.71 7.23 2.78
C ILE A 83 11.91 5.98 2.41
N LEU A 84 11.13 5.49 3.37
CA LEU A 84 10.04 4.56 3.14
C LEU A 84 8.77 5.36 2.93
N TYR A 85 8.11 5.17 1.80
CA TYR A 85 6.79 5.72 1.52
C TYR A 85 5.75 4.63 1.75
N VAL A 86 4.69 4.97 2.47
CA VAL A 86 3.62 4.03 2.86
C VAL A 86 2.29 4.61 2.46
N ALA A 87 1.52 3.85 1.69
CA ALA A 87 0.15 4.19 1.38
C ALA A 87 -0.77 3.75 2.53
N VAL A 88 -1.61 4.67 3.01
CA VAL A 88 -2.69 4.37 3.95
C VAL A 88 -3.95 4.15 3.14
N GLN A 89 -4.66 3.03 3.35
CA GLN A 89 -5.78 2.65 2.50
C GLN A 89 -6.89 3.69 2.46
N ARG A 90 -7.30 4.19 3.63
CA ARG A 90 -8.48 5.05 3.77
C ARG A 90 -8.24 6.21 4.74
N PRO A 91 -9.08 7.25 4.68
CA PRO A 91 -8.98 8.38 5.62
C PRO A 91 -9.07 7.94 7.09
N TRP A 92 -8.15 8.39 7.92
CA TRP A 92 -8.19 8.25 9.37
C TRP A 92 -9.03 9.36 10.02
N LYS A 93 -9.08 9.44 11.37
CA LYS A 93 -9.99 10.34 12.09
C LYS A 93 -9.74 11.83 11.86
N ASP A 94 -8.49 12.18 11.54
CA ASP A 94 -8.02 13.56 11.34
C ASP A 94 -7.93 13.97 9.86
N ASP A 95 -8.20 13.04 8.94
CA ASP A 95 -8.15 13.32 7.51
C ASP A 95 -9.44 13.97 7.02
N PRO A 96 -9.36 14.88 6.03
CA PRO A 96 -10.54 15.30 5.30
C PRO A 96 -11.19 14.12 4.58
N ASP A 97 -12.49 14.23 4.33
CA ASP A 97 -13.20 13.22 3.55
C ASP A 97 -12.51 13.00 2.20
N HIS A 98 -12.45 11.74 1.76
CA HIS A 98 -11.81 11.33 0.50
C HIS A 98 -10.31 11.67 0.38
N HIS A 99 -9.60 11.82 1.49
CA HIS A 99 -8.15 12.01 1.47
C HIS A 99 -7.47 10.92 2.32
N ALA A 100 -6.67 10.08 1.69
CA ALA A 100 -5.83 9.13 2.39
C ALA A 100 -4.44 9.73 2.65
N LYS A 101 -3.78 9.28 3.72
CA LYS A 101 -2.39 9.66 3.98
C LYS A 101 -1.44 8.89 3.08
N VAL A 102 -0.44 9.58 2.55
CA VAL A 102 0.83 8.95 2.16
C VAL A 102 1.86 9.37 3.20
N LEU A 103 2.40 8.41 3.92
CA LEU A 103 3.37 8.64 4.98
C LEU A 103 4.78 8.44 4.46
N GLY A 104 5.71 9.24 4.93
CA GLY A 104 7.13 9.08 4.70
C GLY A 104 7.85 8.81 6.03
N TYR A 105 8.68 7.77 6.09
CA TYR A 105 9.56 7.52 7.23
C TYR A 105 11.01 7.59 6.79
N ASN A 106 11.75 8.55 7.35
CA ASN A 106 13.16 8.71 7.03
C ASN A 106 14.03 7.80 7.91
N LEU A 107 14.70 6.84 7.29
CA LEU A 107 15.52 5.82 7.95
C LEU A 107 16.71 6.39 8.72
N LYS A 108 17.25 7.56 8.30
CA LYS A 108 18.38 8.20 8.99
C LYS A 108 17.93 9.08 10.16
N THR A 109 16.95 9.93 9.92
CA THR A 109 16.50 10.90 10.95
C THR A 109 15.45 10.31 11.88
N LYS A 110 14.88 9.15 11.54
CA LYS A 110 13.79 8.47 12.27
C LYS A 110 12.54 9.34 12.41
N LYS A 111 12.32 10.24 11.45
CA LYS A 111 11.16 11.16 11.46
C LYS A 111 10.12 10.72 10.46
N TRP A 112 8.86 10.89 10.83
CA TRP A 112 7.70 10.74 9.98
C TRP A 112 7.32 12.07 9.32
N SER A 113 6.81 11.97 8.11
CA SER A 113 6.19 13.06 7.35
C SER A 113 4.90 12.58 6.70
N VAL A 114 4.07 13.53 6.24
CA VAL A 114 2.75 13.22 5.68
C VAL A 114 2.42 14.14 4.52
N ILE A 115 1.69 13.59 3.55
CA ILE A 115 1.01 14.29 2.47
C ILE A 115 -0.32 13.59 2.22
N HIS A 116 -1.34 14.28 1.71
CA HIS A 116 -2.63 13.69 1.38
C HIS A 116 -2.72 13.27 -0.09
N TYR A 117 -3.29 12.10 -0.31
CA TYR A 117 -3.71 11.62 -1.62
C TYR A 117 -5.23 11.79 -1.75
N PRO A 118 -5.74 12.51 -2.77
CA PRO A 118 -7.17 12.68 -2.98
C PRO A 118 -7.75 11.44 -3.66
N LEU A 119 -8.63 10.73 -2.96
CA LEU A 119 -9.28 9.52 -3.46
C LEU A 119 -10.43 9.86 -4.42
N THR A 120 -10.56 9.08 -5.49
CA THR A 120 -11.72 9.12 -6.39
C THR A 120 -13.02 8.94 -5.61
N GLN A 121 -14.03 9.75 -5.91
CA GLN A 121 -15.33 9.64 -5.28
C GLN A 121 -16.23 8.71 -6.08
N VAL A 122 -16.90 7.79 -5.40
CA VAL A 122 -17.85 6.85 -5.97
C VAL A 122 -19.20 6.96 -5.29
N THR A 123 -20.27 6.55 -5.99
CA THR A 123 -21.64 6.62 -5.46
C THR A 123 -21.98 5.42 -4.55
N THR A 124 -21.24 4.33 -4.66
CA THR A 124 -21.47 3.10 -3.90
C THR A 124 -20.15 2.56 -3.36
N GLY A 125 -20.15 2.19 -2.09
CA GLY A 125 -18.97 1.69 -1.42
C GLY A 125 -17.95 2.78 -1.08
N TRP A 126 -16.68 2.47 -1.19
CA TRP A 126 -15.56 3.38 -0.91
C TRP A 126 -14.39 3.09 -1.85
N VAL A 127 -13.52 4.05 -2.00
CA VAL A 127 -12.26 3.93 -2.72
C VAL A 127 -11.10 4.03 -1.73
N GLY A 128 -10.03 3.28 -1.97
CA GLY A 128 -8.81 3.30 -1.18
C GLY A 128 -7.57 3.05 -2.03
N LEU A 129 -6.42 3.32 -1.41
CA LEU A 129 -5.12 2.93 -1.95
C LEU A 129 -4.83 1.50 -1.48
N SER A 130 -4.35 0.66 -2.37
CA SER A 130 -3.96 -0.72 -2.01
C SER A 130 -2.50 -1.06 -2.33
N GLU A 131 -1.78 -0.19 -3.04
CA GLU A 131 -0.34 -0.37 -3.23
C GLU A 131 0.34 0.94 -3.59
N ILE A 132 1.66 1.01 -3.35
CA ILE A 132 2.56 2.08 -3.79
C ILE A 132 3.87 1.49 -4.29
N ALA A 133 4.28 1.86 -5.49
CA ALA A 133 5.54 1.41 -6.08
C ALA A 133 6.33 2.57 -6.67
N ALA A 134 7.65 2.60 -6.43
CA ALA A 134 8.53 3.60 -7.03
C ALA A 134 9.12 3.10 -8.34
N HIS A 135 9.10 3.94 -9.36
CA HIS A 135 9.81 3.68 -10.61
C HIS A 135 10.27 4.99 -11.24
N ASN A 136 11.56 5.07 -11.56
CA ASN A 136 12.20 6.30 -12.04
C ASN A 136 11.85 7.48 -11.10
N ASP A 137 11.39 8.59 -11.67
CA ASP A 137 11.09 9.82 -10.93
C ASP A 137 9.61 9.90 -10.50
N HIS A 138 8.93 8.76 -10.31
CA HIS A 138 7.52 8.71 -9.94
C HIS A 138 7.22 7.66 -8.86
N LEU A 139 6.17 7.95 -8.07
CA LEU A 139 5.45 6.98 -7.26
C LEU A 139 4.14 6.62 -7.95
N TYR A 140 3.89 5.34 -8.08
CA TYR A 140 2.67 4.76 -8.67
C TYR A 140 1.80 4.20 -7.56
N PHE A 141 0.49 4.34 -7.70
CA PHE A 141 -0.48 3.87 -6.72
C PHE A 141 -1.51 2.99 -7.41
N ILE A 142 -1.94 1.93 -6.75
CA ILE A 142 -3.22 1.30 -7.06
C ILE A 142 -4.29 2.00 -6.25
N GLU A 143 -5.29 2.53 -6.96
CA GLU A 143 -6.51 3.08 -6.40
C GLU A 143 -7.67 2.20 -6.82
N ARG A 144 -8.44 1.69 -5.86
CA ARG A 144 -9.53 0.79 -6.12
C ARG A 144 -10.76 1.06 -5.26
N ASP A 145 -11.95 0.83 -5.81
CA ASP A 145 -13.17 0.70 -5.02
C ASP A 145 -13.23 -0.69 -4.34
N ASN A 146 -14.11 -0.82 -3.37
CA ASN A 146 -14.38 -2.10 -2.68
C ASN A 146 -15.51 -2.90 -3.33
N GLN A 147 -15.82 -2.62 -4.58
CA GLN A 147 -16.84 -3.33 -5.31
C GLN A 147 -16.23 -4.47 -6.12
N HIS A 148 -17.04 -5.44 -6.47
CA HIS A 148 -16.69 -6.56 -7.33
C HIS A 148 -17.73 -6.69 -8.43
N ASP A 149 -17.53 -7.56 -9.40
CA ASP A 149 -18.38 -7.78 -10.56
C ASP A 149 -18.66 -6.48 -11.36
N GLN A 150 -19.85 -6.34 -11.90
CA GLN A 150 -20.28 -5.18 -12.70
C GLN A 150 -20.50 -3.90 -11.87
N ARG A 151 -20.40 -3.96 -10.55
CA ARG A 151 -20.52 -2.81 -9.66
C ARG A 151 -19.19 -2.07 -9.49
N SER A 152 -18.10 -2.71 -9.85
CA SER A 152 -16.77 -2.12 -9.80
C SER A 152 -16.65 -1.01 -10.84
N VAL A 153 -16.26 0.18 -10.43
CA VAL A 153 -16.17 1.37 -11.28
C VAL A 153 -14.80 2.04 -11.24
N THR A 154 -13.96 1.67 -10.28
CA THR A 154 -12.62 2.26 -10.10
C THR A 154 -11.61 1.19 -9.69
N LYS A 155 -10.79 0.77 -10.62
CA LYS A 155 -9.60 -0.05 -10.42
C LYS A 155 -8.54 0.51 -11.36
N GLN A 156 -7.67 1.36 -10.84
CA GLN A 156 -6.76 2.11 -11.71
C GLN A 156 -5.37 2.25 -11.10
N ILE A 157 -4.41 2.52 -11.96
CA ILE A 157 -3.09 2.97 -11.55
C ILE A 157 -2.99 4.46 -11.84
N THR A 158 -2.55 5.20 -10.84
CA THR A 158 -2.19 6.61 -10.93
C THR A 158 -0.71 6.79 -10.58
N ARG A 159 -0.16 7.97 -10.83
CA ARG A 159 1.20 8.31 -10.42
C ARG A 159 1.34 9.76 -10.00
N VAL A 160 2.35 10.03 -9.21
CA VAL A 160 2.81 11.39 -8.89
C VAL A 160 4.33 11.49 -9.11
N SER A 161 4.83 12.67 -9.45
CA SER A 161 6.27 12.88 -9.53
C SER A 161 6.93 12.83 -8.15
N MET A 162 8.20 12.39 -8.08
CA MET A 162 8.97 12.47 -6.83
C MET A 162 9.14 13.92 -6.34
N ASP A 163 9.12 14.90 -7.25
CA ASP A 163 9.17 16.32 -6.87
C ASP A 163 7.95 16.75 -6.06
N ALA A 164 6.78 16.20 -6.34
CA ALA A 164 5.56 16.47 -5.55
C ALA A 164 5.72 16.03 -4.09
N MET A 165 6.53 15.00 -3.82
CA MET A 165 6.78 14.51 -2.47
C MET A 165 7.63 15.46 -1.61
N ASN A 166 8.29 16.46 -2.23
CA ASN A 166 8.96 17.53 -1.48
C ASN A 166 8.00 18.43 -0.69
N ALA A 167 6.70 18.37 -0.99
CA ALA A 167 5.64 19.06 -0.23
C ALA A 167 5.19 18.30 1.04
N MET A 168 5.78 17.14 1.34
CA MET A 168 5.51 16.45 2.61
C MET A 168 5.90 17.31 3.80
N VAL A 169 5.05 17.34 4.80
CA VAL A 169 5.25 18.11 6.04
C VAL A 169 5.44 17.20 7.24
N ALA A 170 5.94 17.75 8.36
CA ALA A 170 6.03 17.03 9.61
C ALA A 170 4.64 16.71 10.16
N LEU A 171 4.53 15.64 10.97
CA LEU A 171 3.28 15.31 11.64
C LEU A 171 2.82 16.45 12.54
N GLY A 172 1.52 16.79 12.45
CA GLY A 172 0.91 17.90 13.16
C GLY A 172 0.86 19.22 12.38
N GLU A 173 1.52 19.29 11.24
CA GLU A 173 1.34 20.38 10.27
C GLU A 173 0.20 20.05 9.30
N THR A 174 -0.32 21.04 8.57
CA THR A 174 -1.36 20.82 7.57
C THR A 174 -0.77 20.21 6.31
N PRO A 175 -1.12 18.96 5.95
CA PRO A 175 -0.58 18.33 4.76
C PRO A 175 -1.05 19.02 3.47
N ALA A 176 -0.14 19.12 2.49
CA ALA A 176 -0.53 19.43 1.11
C ALA A 176 -1.28 18.25 0.50
N VAL A 177 -1.99 18.50 -0.59
CA VAL A 177 -2.72 17.47 -1.35
C VAL A 177 -1.97 17.20 -2.65
N LEU A 178 -1.72 15.94 -2.95
CA LEU A 178 -1.15 15.50 -4.22
C LEU A 178 -2.12 15.76 -5.39
N ASP A 179 -1.59 15.82 -6.59
CA ASP A 179 -2.34 15.89 -7.85
C ASP A 179 -1.94 14.67 -8.71
N PRO A 180 -2.59 13.50 -8.50
CA PRO A 180 -2.20 12.28 -9.18
C PRO A 180 -2.63 12.28 -10.65
N GLU A 181 -1.71 11.87 -11.52
CA GLU A 181 -1.97 11.63 -12.94
C GLU A 181 -2.53 10.21 -13.13
N PHE A 182 -3.57 10.08 -13.94
CA PHE A 182 -4.07 8.77 -14.40
C PHE A 182 -3.04 8.10 -15.31
N VAL A 183 -2.82 6.80 -15.09
CA VAL A 183 -1.91 5.98 -15.91
C VAL A 183 -2.70 4.96 -16.72
N VAL A 184 -3.50 4.10 -16.06
CA VAL A 184 -4.23 3.03 -16.73
C VAL A 184 -5.43 2.55 -15.91
N ASP A 185 -6.53 2.23 -16.61
CA ASP A 185 -7.69 1.52 -16.06
C ASP A 185 -7.42 0.00 -16.06
N LEU A 186 -7.59 -0.64 -14.92
CA LEU A 186 -7.38 -2.08 -14.75
C LEU A 186 -8.64 -2.92 -15.02
N LEU A 187 -9.84 -2.31 -15.04
CA LEU A 187 -11.10 -3.04 -15.26
C LEU A 187 -11.11 -3.86 -16.56
N PRO A 188 -10.61 -3.36 -17.72
CA PRO A 188 -10.56 -4.16 -18.93
C PRO A 188 -9.70 -5.42 -18.81
N TYR A 189 -8.63 -5.38 -18.04
CA TYR A 189 -7.75 -6.54 -17.80
C TYR A 189 -8.41 -7.54 -16.87
N LEU A 190 -9.06 -7.09 -15.82
CA LEU A 190 -9.77 -7.94 -14.86
C LEU A 190 -10.98 -8.63 -15.48
N THR A 191 -11.61 -8.04 -16.50
CA THR A 191 -12.72 -8.63 -17.24
C THR A 191 -12.31 -9.45 -18.45
N SER A 192 -11.02 -9.44 -18.83
CA SER A 192 -10.51 -10.05 -20.07
C SER A 192 -10.75 -11.56 -20.17
N THR A 193 -10.85 -12.25 -19.05
CA THR A 193 -11.15 -13.69 -18.97
C THR A 193 -12.64 -14.00 -19.15
N GLY A 194 -13.51 -12.99 -19.29
CA GLY A 194 -14.96 -13.13 -19.23
C GLY A 194 -15.49 -13.50 -17.86
N GLY A 195 -14.62 -13.37 -16.85
CA GLY A 195 -14.89 -13.72 -15.48
C GLY A 195 -15.38 -12.55 -14.64
N TYR A 196 -15.35 -12.77 -13.38
CA TYR A 196 -15.80 -11.90 -12.33
C TYR A 196 -14.71 -10.87 -11.98
N VAL A 197 -15.04 -9.59 -11.90
CA VAL A 197 -14.10 -8.59 -11.43
C VAL A 197 -13.92 -8.74 -9.93
N LEU A 198 -12.69 -9.04 -9.50
CA LEU A 198 -12.31 -9.14 -8.10
C LEU A 198 -12.22 -7.74 -7.49
N ASP A 199 -12.55 -7.59 -6.22
CA ASP A 199 -12.44 -6.30 -5.55
C ASP A 199 -10.98 -5.97 -5.18
N LYS A 200 -10.18 -6.96 -4.82
CA LYS A 200 -8.84 -6.79 -4.26
C LYS A 200 -7.73 -6.86 -5.30
N VAL A 201 -7.48 -5.76 -5.97
CA VAL A 201 -6.26 -5.53 -6.76
C VAL A 201 -5.25 -4.88 -5.83
N GLU A 202 -4.22 -5.62 -5.39
CA GLU A 202 -3.39 -5.20 -4.25
C GLU A 202 -1.89 -5.30 -4.47
N GLY A 203 -1.43 -5.96 -5.52
CA GLY A 203 0.00 -6.03 -5.80
C GLY A 203 0.41 -5.23 -7.04
N LEU A 204 1.45 -4.43 -6.93
CA LEU A 204 2.07 -3.69 -8.04
C LEU A 204 3.59 -3.81 -7.99
N ALA A 205 4.17 -4.32 -9.06
CA ALA A 205 5.59 -4.27 -9.29
C ALA A 205 5.88 -3.67 -10.67
N ILE A 206 6.93 -2.86 -10.77
CA ILE A 206 7.28 -2.19 -12.02
C ILE A 206 8.64 -2.71 -12.50
N ALA A 207 8.64 -3.37 -13.65
CA ALA A 207 9.87 -3.86 -14.27
C ALA A 207 10.74 -2.68 -14.73
N LYS A 208 12.06 -2.91 -14.87
CA LYS A 208 13.02 -1.90 -15.31
C LYS A 208 12.64 -1.21 -16.62
N GLY A 209 11.92 -1.90 -17.50
CA GLY A 209 11.42 -1.37 -18.78
C GLY A 209 10.08 -0.61 -18.70
N GLY A 210 9.50 -0.43 -17.50
CA GLY A 210 8.25 0.30 -17.31
C GLY A 210 7.00 -0.59 -17.37
N THR A 211 7.12 -1.89 -17.67
CA THR A 211 5.97 -2.81 -17.61
C THR A 211 5.46 -2.92 -16.18
N LEU A 212 4.17 -2.68 -15.99
CA LEU A 212 3.47 -2.81 -14.72
C LEU A 212 3.01 -4.26 -14.55
N TRP A 213 3.37 -4.89 -13.44
CA TRP A 213 2.87 -6.20 -13.03
C TRP A 213 1.90 -6.01 -11.90
N VAL A 214 0.71 -6.53 -12.08
CA VAL A 214 -0.42 -6.37 -11.16
C VAL A 214 -0.90 -7.73 -10.68
N SER A 215 -1.20 -7.85 -9.40
CA SER A 215 -1.81 -9.05 -8.84
C SER A 215 -3.04 -8.75 -8.02
N THR A 216 -3.92 -9.75 -7.90
CA THR A 216 -5.07 -9.71 -7.00
C THR A 216 -4.83 -10.57 -5.78
N ASP A 217 -5.37 -10.17 -4.63
CA ASP A 217 -5.54 -11.02 -3.47
C ASP A 217 -6.94 -11.66 -3.48
N ASN A 218 -7.02 -12.93 -3.12
CA ASN A 218 -8.28 -13.66 -3.12
C ASN A 218 -8.92 -13.84 -1.74
N ASP A 219 -8.28 -13.38 -0.65
CA ASP A 219 -8.72 -13.54 0.75
C ASP A 219 -9.14 -14.96 1.19
N GLY A 220 -9.58 -15.78 0.27
CA GLY A 220 -10.15 -17.10 0.56
C GLY A 220 -11.47 -17.07 1.34
N VAL A 221 -12.20 -15.96 1.32
CA VAL A 221 -13.41 -15.74 2.14
C VAL A 221 -14.59 -15.18 1.33
N ASP A 222 -15.79 -15.22 1.92
CA ASP A 222 -17.00 -14.50 1.49
C ASP A 222 -17.56 -14.84 0.11
N GLY A 223 -17.29 -16.04 -0.40
CA GLY A 223 -17.87 -16.52 -1.65
C GLY A 223 -17.30 -15.83 -2.90
N HIS A 224 -16.19 -15.13 -2.77
CA HIS A 224 -15.40 -14.67 -3.90
C HIS A 224 -14.82 -15.85 -4.66
N SER A 225 -14.51 -15.67 -5.94
CA SER A 225 -14.05 -16.74 -6.82
C SER A 225 -12.78 -17.45 -6.33
N GLY A 226 -12.03 -16.82 -5.44
CA GLY A 226 -10.78 -17.36 -4.91
C GLY A 226 -9.64 -17.36 -5.94
N GLU A 227 -9.78 -16.68 -7.05
CA GLU A 227 -8.77 -16.60 -8.09
C GLU A 227 -7.72 -15.55 -7.75
N THR A 228 -6.46 -15.94 -7.77
CA THR A 228 -5.33 -15.01 -7.76
C THR A 228 -4.90 -14.79 -9.21
N MET A 229 -5.04 -13.55 -9.68
CA MET A 229 -4.58 -13.15 -11.01
C MET A 229 -3.19 -12.51 -10.91
N LEU A 230 -2.36 -12.76 -11.91
CA LEU A 230 -1.13 -12.03 -12.16
C LEU A 230 -1.07 -11.67 -13.64
N PHE A 231 -1.02 -10.39 -13.96
CA PHE A 231 -1.00 -9.92 -15.33
C PHE A 231 -0.08 -8.70 -15.49
N SER A 232 0.30 -8.41 -16.72
CA SER A 232 1.12 -7.25 -17.04
C SER A 232 0.34 -6.23 -17.85
N VAL A 233 0.64 -4.97 -17.61
CA VAL A 233 0.04 -3.83 -18.29
C VAL A 233 1.16 -2.94 -18.84
N GLN A 234 0.97 -2.44 -20.04
CA GLN A 234 1.80 -1.38 -20.62
C GLN A 234 1.03 -0.06 -20.51
N PRO A 235 1.59 0.96 -19.81
CA PRO A 235 0.95 2.27 -19.69
C PRO A 235 0.97 3.04 -21.01
#